data_7ab58142ba874ed21c1e5e5ae4481d69
#
_entry.id   7ab58142ba874ed21c1e5e5ae4481d69
#
_cell.length_a   1.000
_cell.length_b   1.000
_cell.length_c   1.000
_cell.angle_alpha   90.00
_cell.angle_beta   90.00
_cell.angle_gamma   90.00
#
_symmetry.space_group_name_H-M   'P 1'
#
loop_
_entity.id
_entity.type
_entity.pdbx_description
1 polymer ?
#
loop_
_entity_poly.entity_id
_entity_poly.type
_entity_poly.pdbx_seq_one_letter_code
_entity_poly.pdbx_strand_id
1 'polypeptide(L)'
;MEKIKVAIVGYGNIGKYALDAIETAPDMECVGVVRRAGAENRPAELKDIPVVKSIKELDKVDVAILATPTRKVEEYAKECLALGINTVDSFDIHTQIVDLRRSLDAVAKEHGAVSIISAGWDPGSDSIVRTLMESLAPKGVSYTNFGPGRSMGHSVAVKAIEGVRDALSVTIPVG
;
A
#
# COMPACT_ATOMS: atom_id res chain seq x y z
N MET A 1 23.90 -13.23 -0.04
CA MET A 1 23.58 -11.79 0.15
C MET A 1 22.69 -11.69 1.37
N GLU A 2 22.83 -10.63 2.18
CA GLU A 2 21.88 -10.35 3.25
C GLU A 2 20.51 -10.03 2.63
N LYS A 3 19.44 -10.59 3.19
CA LYS A 3 18.09 -10.34 2.69
C LYS A 3 17.60 -8.95 3.08
N ILE A 4 16.81 -8.35 2.22
CA ILE A 4 16.09 -7.09 2.49
C ILE A 4 15.03 -7.37 3.58
N LYS A 5 15.08 -6.64 4.67
CA LYS A 5 14.18 -6.77 5.81
C LYS A 5 12.93 -5.93 5.63
N VAL A 6 11.82 -6.60 5.38
CA VAL A 6 10.54 -5.97 5.04
C VAL A 6 9.57 -6.05 6.20
N ALA A 7 9.02 -4.93 6.61
CA ALA A 7 7.87 -4.87 7.52
C ALA A 7 6.57 -4.60 6.75
N ILE A 8 5.47 -5.17 7.19
CA ILE A 8 4.14 -4.91 6.63
C ILE A 8 3.35 -4.06 7.64
N VAL A 9 2.97 -2.86 7.26
CA VAL A 9 2.14 -1.97 8.07
C VAL A 9 0.69 -2.06 7.62
N GLY A 10 -0.13 -2.70 8.46
CA GLY A 10 -1.50 -3.09 8.13
C GLY A 10 -1.61 -4.51 7.59
N TYR A 11 -2.53 -5.29 8.14
CA TYR A 11 -2.69 -6.70 7.77
C TYR A 11 -4.15 -7.03 7.41
N GLY A 12 -4.58 -6.44 6.30
CA GLY A 12 -5.80 -6.79 5.57
C GLY A 12 -5.47 -7.68 4.37
N ASN A 13 -6.33 -7.71 3.35
CA ASN A 13 -6.08 -8.52 2.16
C ASN A 13 -4.76 -8.15 1.46
N ILE A 14 -4.47 -6.85 1.31
CA ILE A 14 -3.21 -6.39 0.69
C ILE A 14 -2.00 -6.85 1.52
N GLY A 15 -2.06 -6.72 2.85
CA GLY A 15 -0.97 -7.16 3.72
C GLY A 15 -0.72 -8.68 3.66
N LYS A 16 -1.77 -9.49 3.51
CA LYS A 16 -1.65 -10.94 3.31
C LYS A 16 -0.95 -11.27 2.00
N TYR A 17 -1.39 -10.70 0.89
CA TYR A 17 -0.75 -10.91 -0.41
C TYR A 17 0.68 -10.35 -0.46
N ALA A 18 0.97 -9.27 0.27
CA ALA A 18 2.32 -8.78 0.42
C ALA A 18 3.22 -9.78 1.16
N LEU A 19 2.70 -10.43 2.21
CA LEU A 19 3.42 -11.50 2.90
C LEU A 19 3.72 -12.67 1.96
N ASP A 20 2.72 -13.17 1.24
CA ASP A 20 2.89 -14.26 0.27
C ASP A 20 3.97 -13.90 -0.78
N ALA A 21 3.98 -12.66 -1.26
CA ALA A 21 4.97 -12.18 -2.21
C ALA A 21 6.38 -12.12 -1.62
N ILE A 22 6.53 -11.64 -0.38
CA ILE A 22 7.82 -11.59 0.32
C ILE A 22 8.37 -13.00 0.54
N GLU A 23 7.53 -13.95 0.97
CA GLU A 23 7.93 -15.33 1.25
C GLU A 23 8.42 -16.06 -0.02
N THR A 24 7.92 -15.68 -1.20
CA THR A 24 8.36 -16.24 -2.47
C THR A 24 9.60 -15.54 -3.06
N ALA A 25 9.95 -14.36 -2.57
CA ALA A 25 11.11 -13.61 -3.03
C ALA A 25 12.40 -14.12 -2.35
N PRO A 26 13.41 -14.55 -3.13
CA PRO A 26 14.61 -15.17 -2.55
C PRO A 26 15.51 -14.18 -1.77
N ASP A 27 15.37 -12.91 -2.04
CA ASP A 27 16.18 -11.80 -1.54
C ASP A 27 15.50 -10.94 -0.47
N MET A 28 14.29 -11.33 -0.05
CA MET A 28 13.50 -10.62 0.97
C MET A 28 13.17 -11.53 2.16
N GLU A 29 12.88 -10.91 3.30
CA GLU A 29 12.32 -11.58 4.48
C GLU A 29 11.35 -10.65 5.22
N CYS A 30 10.20 -11.19 5.66
CA CYS A 30 9.28 -10.45 6.51
C CYS A 30 9.78 -10.46 7.96
N VAL A 31 10.18 -9.29 8.46
CA VAL A 31 10.71 -9.15 9.82
C VAL A 31 9.64 -8.73 10.83
N GLY A 32 8.45 -8.37 10.38
CA GLY A 32 7.34 -8.06 11.28
C GLY A 32 6.11 -7.47 10.60
N VAL A 33 5.01 -7.54 11.32
CA VAL A 33 3.71 -7.00 10.90
C VAL A 33 3.21 -6.01 11.95
N VAL A 34 2.91 -4.79 11.54
CA VAL A 34 2.34 -3.76 12.39
C VAL A 34 0.81 -3.78 12.28
N ARG A 35 0.12 -4.00 13.40
CA ARG A 35 -1.34 -4.03 13.50
C ARG A 35 -1.82 -3.24 14.70
N ARG A 36 -2.95 -2.54 14.57
CA ARG A 36 -3.57 -1.82 15.72
C ARG A 36 -3.89 -2.75 16.90
N ALA A 37 -4.34 -3.97 16.61
CA ALA A 37 -4.60 -5.00 17.64
C ALA A 37 -3.30 -5.65 18.17
N GLY A 38 -2.14 -5.35 17.58
CA GLY A 38 -0.91 -6.04 17.91
C GLY A 38 -1.06 -7.56 17.74
N ALA A 39 -0.60 -8.32 18.71
CA ALA A 39 -0.67 -9.78 18.72
C ALA A 39 -2.07 -10.35 19.05
N GLU A 40 -3.03 -9.53 19.45
CA GLU A 40 -4.40 -9.98 19.75
C GLU A 40 -5.07 -10.56 18.48
N ASN A 41 -5.74 -11.71 18.62
CA ASN A 41 -6.36 -12.44 17.50
C ASN A 41 -5.41 -12.61 16.31
N ARG A 42 -4.19 -13.03 16.60
CA ARG A 42 -3.12 -13.23 15.62
C ARG A 42 -3.52 -14.29 14.60
N PRO A 43 -3.51 -13.98 13.28
CA PRO A 43 -3.71 -14.96 12.23
C PRO A 43 -2.68 -16.09 12.29
N ALA A 44 -3.09 -17.30 11.93
CA ALA A 44 -2.24 -18.50 12.04
C ALA A 44 -0.97 -18.40 11.18
N GLU A 45 -1.07 -17.78 10.02
CA GLU A 45 0.05 -17.54 9.10
C GLU A 45 1.14 -16.63 9.68
N LEU A 46 0.83 -15.84 10.70
CA LEU A 46 1.80 -14.97 11.38
C LEU A 46 2.47 -15.61 12.59
N LYS A 47 2.27 -16.90 12.86
CA LYS A 47 2.73 -17.56 14.10
C LYS A 47 4.22 -17.33 14.41
N ASP A 48 5.06 -17.32 13.37
CA ASP A 48 6.51 -17.20 13.49
C ASP A 48 7.04 -15.78 13.13
N ILE A 49 6.13 -14.83 12.83
CA ILE A 49 6.47 -13.45 12.45
C ILE A 49 6.11 -12.51 13.60
N PRO A 50 7.00 -11.63 14.06
CA PRO A 50 6.70 -10.61 15.05
C PRO A 50 5.47 -9.78 14.68
N VAL A 51 4.51 -9.63 15.61
CA VAL A 51 3.32 -8.79 15.40
C VAL A 51 3.28 -7.74 16.49
N VAL A 52 3.41 -6.49 16.08
CA VAL A 52 3.59 -5.33 16.96
C VAL A 52 2.52 -4.25 16.72
N LYS A 53 2.46 -3.25 17.61
CA LYS A 53 1.56 -2.10 17.46
C LYS A 53 2.21 -0.91 16.74
N SER A 54 3.54 -0.80 16.82
CA SER A 54 4.31 0.25 16.16
C SER A 54 5.53 -0.33 15.46
N ILE A 55 5.92 0.27 14.36
CA ILE A 55 7.13 -0.11 13.61
C ILE A 55 8.41 0.07 14.46
N LYS A 56 8.37 0.96 15.45
CA LYS A 56 9.46 1.22 16.39
C LYS A 56 9.79 0.03 17.32
N GLU A 57 8.90 -0.94 17.40
CA GLU A 57 9.10 -2.16 18.19
C GLU A 57 9.85 -3.25 17.41
N LEU A 58 10.17 -3.02 16.11
CA LEU A 58 10.97 -3.90 15.28
C LEU A 58 12.44 -3.45 15.27
N ASP A 59 13.36 -4.40 15.40
CA ASP A 59 14.79 -4.08 15.54
C ASP A 59 15.42 -3.50 14.28
N LYS A 60 15.24 -4.15 13.14
CA LYS A 60 15.81 -3.73 11.85
C LYS A 60 14.81 -3.89 10.75
N VAL A 61 14.49 -2.78 10.11
CA VAL A 61 13.59 -2.73 8.94
C VAL A 61 14.26 -1.91 7.85
N ASP A 62 14.43 -2.47 6.67
CA ASP A 62 14.95 -1.76 5.50
C ASP A 62 13.84 -1.10 4.70
N VAL A 63 12.67 -1.77 4.60
CA VAL A 63 11.51 -1.31 3.83
C VAL A 63 10.21 -1.62 4.57
N ALA A 64 9.29 -0.67 4.60
CA ALA A 64 7.92 -0.84 5.08
C ALA A 64 6.92 -0.82 3.91
N ILE A 65 6.15 -1.90 3.74
CA ILE A 65 4.99 -1.93 2.84
C ILE A 65 3.77 -1.41 3.59
N LEU A 66 3.21 -0.29 3.13
CA LEU A 66 2.08 0.36 3.79
C LEU A 66 0.76 -0.17 3.21
N ALA A 67 0.27 -1.27 3.77
CA ALA A 67 -1.02 -1.90 3.43
C ALA A 67 -2.17 -1.35 4.29
N THR A 68 -2.21 -0.03 4.45
CA THR A 68 -3.16 0.70 5.29
C THR A 68 -4.23 1.41 4.45
N PRO A 69 -5.34 1.85 5.05
CA PRO A 69 -6.28 2.71 4.33
C PRO A 69 -5.58 3.95 3.77
N THR A 70 -5.91 4.32 2.53
CA THR A 70 -5.22 5.37 1.76
C THR A 70 -5.06 6.68 2.53
N ARG A 71 -6.08 7.11 3.30
CA ARG A 71 -6.05 8.34 4.12
C ARG A 71 -5.06 8.30 5.30
N LYS A 72 -4.49 7.13 5.60
CA LYS A 72 -3.49 6.93 6.66
C LYS A 72 -2.07 6.74 6.13
N VAL A 73 -1.92 6.62 4.81
CA VAL A 73 -0.60 6.37 4.18
C VAL A 73 0.40 7.46 4.55
N GLU A 74 0.03 8.73 4.43
CA GLU A 74 0.96 9.84 4.71
C GLU A 74 1.49 9.82 6.15
N GLU A 75 0.64 9.55 7.12
CA GLU A 75 0.99 9.48 8.54
C GLU A 75 2.02 8.36 8.79
N TYR A 76 1.72 7.14 8.32
CA TYR A 76 2.62 5.99 8.50
C TYR A 76 3.90 6.11 7.66
N ALA A 77 3.82 6.67 6.45
CA ALA A 77 5.00 6.90 5.62
C ALA A 77 5.97 7.85 6.31
N LYS A 78 5.49 8.98 6.84
CA LYS A 78 6.32 9.94 7.58
C LYS A 78 6.96 9.31 8.83
N GLU A 79 6.22 8.48 9.56
CA GLU A 79 6.76 7.78 10.72
C GLU A 79 7.91 6.84 10.32
N CYS A 80 7.74 6.05 9.26
CA CYS A 80 8.78 5.15 8.76
C CYS A 80 9.99 5.91 8.22
N LEU A 81 9.77 6.92 7.37
CA LEU A 81 10.83 7.72 6.78
C LEU A 81 11.67 8.44 7.82
N ALA A 82 11.03 8.97 8.89
CA ALA A 82 11.73 9.62 10.00
C ALA A 82 12.64 8.66 10.80
N LEU A 83 12.46 7.37 10.65
CA LEU A 83 13.33 6.32 11.18
C LEU A 83 14.39 5.84 10.18
N GLY A 84 14.47 6.46 9.00
CA GLY A 84 15.35 6.03 7.91
C GLY A 84 14.87 4.77 7.18
N ILE A 85 13.61 4.36 7.39
CA ILE A 85 13.02 3.18 6.76
C ILE A 85 12.37 3.60 5.44
N ASN A 86 12.74 2.93 4.34
CA ASN A 86 12.12 3.14 3.03
C ASN A 86 10.66 2.70 3.04
N THR A 87 9.81 3.32 2.21
CA THR A 87 8.39 2.97 2.16
C THR A 87 7.89 2.67 0.76
N VAL A 88 6.93 1.76 0.66
CA VAL A 88 6.15 1.49 -0.55
C VAL A 88 4.68 1.51 -0.17
N ASP A 89 3.85 2.24 -0.93
CA ASP A 89 2.42 2.33 -0.69
C ASP A 89 1.59 2.23 -1.97
N SER A 90 0.29 2.05 -1.80
CA SER A 90 -0.71 2.03 -2.89
C SER A 90 -1.70 3.19 -2.77
N PHE A 91 -1.22 4.38 -2.41
CA PHE A 91 -2.07 5.58 -2.31
C PHE A 91 -2.81 5.86 -3.61
N ASP A 92 -4.12 6.06 -3.54
CA ASP A 92 -5.02 6.10 -4.70
C ASP A 92 -5.88 7.37 -4.82
N ILE A 93 -5.65 8.39 -4.02
CA ILE A 93 -6.33 9.67 -4.17
C ILE A 93 -5.62 10.50 -5.24
N HIS A 94 -5.98 10.30 -6.51
CA HIS A 94 -5.30 10.85 -7.68
C HIS A 94 -5.03 12.36 -7.58
N THR A 95 -5.98 13.13 -7.09
CA THR A 95 -5.84 14.60 -6.96
C THR A 95 -4.82 15.04 -5.92
N GLN A 96 -4.42 14.16 -5.02
CA GLN A 96 -3.51 14.45 -3.90
C GLN A 96 -2.11 13.82 -4.06
N ILE A 97 -1.86 13.04 -5.12
CA ILE A 97 -0.58 12.33 -5.32
C ILE A 97 0.60 13.30 -5.35
N VAL A 98 0.47 14.44 -6.04
CA VAL A 98 1.56 15.42 -6.17
C VAL A 98 1.90 16.03 -4.81
N ASP A 99 0.90 16.35 -4.02
CA ASP A 99 1.10 16.97 -2.69
C ASP A 99 1.65 15.94 -1.70
N LEU A 100 1.16 14.70 -1.73
CA LEU A 100 1.74 13.60 -0.96
C LEU A 100 3.21 13.41 -1.30
N ARG A 101 3.56 13.36 -2.61
CA ARG A 101 4.94 13.22 -3.05
C ARG A 101 5.85 14.30 -2.47
N ARG A 102 5.42 15.58 -2.55
CA ARG A 102 6.18 16.70 -2.02
C ARG A 102 6.35 16.61 -0.51
N SER A 103 5.29 16.24 0.19
CA SER A 103 5.29 16.10 1.64
C SER A 103 6.24 14.99 2.11
N LEU A 104 6.26 13.84 1.43
CA LEU A 104 7.14 12.71 1.78
C LEU A 104 8.58 12.92 1.30
N ASP A 105 8.80 13.59 0.16
CA ASP A 105 10.14 13.91 -0.37
C ASP A 105 10.98 14.71 0.63
N ALA A 106 10.38 15.68 1.32
CA ALA A 106 11.06 16.45 2.34
C ALA A 106 11.57 15.59 3.49
N VAL A 107 10.71 14.71 4.04
CA VAL A 107 11.07 13.82 5.15
C VAL A 107 12.08 12.76 4.69
N ALA A 108 11.87 12.18 3.51
CA ALA A 108 12.78 11.16 2.96
C ALA A 108 14.19 11.71 2.77
N LYS A 109 14.35 12.91 2.22
CA LYS A 109 15.64 13.58 2.06
C LYS A 109 16.33 13.88 3.37
N GLU A 110 15.58 14.34 4.37
CA GLU A 110 16.10 14.66 5.70
C GLU A 110 16.70 13.44 6.39
N HIS A 111 16.08 12.26 6.19
CA HIS A 111 16.47 11.02 6.86
C HIS A 111 17.18 9.99 5.96
N GLY A 112 17.54 10.36 4.73
CA GLY A 112 18.28 9.49 3.81
C GLY A 112 17.49 8.25 3.36
N ALA A 113 16.16 8.36 3.32
CA ALA A 113 15.25 7.28 2.92
C ALA A 113 14.59 7.55 1.56
N VAL A 114 13.91 6.54 1.03
CA VAL A 114 13.17 6.59 -0.24
C VAL A 114 11.71 6.21 0.00
N SER A 115 10.79 6.92 -0.64
CA SER A 115 9.37 6.57 -0.66
C SER A 115 8.91 6.30 -2.09
N ILE A 116 8.37 5.09 -2.34
CA ILE A 116 7.70 4.73 -3.58
C ILE A 116 6.21 4.84 -3.32
N ILE A 117 5.58 5.83 -3.91
CA ILE A 117 4.15 6.12 -3.71
C ILE A 117 3.32 5.56 -4.86
N SER A 118 2.05 5.27 -4.57
CA SER A 118 1.07 4.88 -5.60
C SER A 118 1.50 3.64 -6.41
N ALA A 119 2.15 2.69 -5.78
CA ALA A 119 2.61 1.43 -6.38
C ALA A 119 1.55 0.32 -6.29
N GLY A 120 0.27 0.68 -6.49
CA GLY A 120 -0.83 -0.26 -6.52
C GLY A 120 -1.17 -0.73 -7.93
N TRP A 121 -2.46 -0.88 -8.20
CA TRP A 121 -2.98 -1.23 -9.52
C TRP A 121 -3.24 0.04 -10.34
N ASP A 122 -4.11 0.92 -9.87
CA ASP A 122 -4.44 2.22 -10.48
C ASP A 122 -4.65 3.29 -9.38
N PRO A 123 -3.66 4.15 -9.16
CA PRO A 123 -2.38 4.28 -9.89
C PRO A 123 -1.38 3.15 -9.57
N GLY A 124 -0.58 2.78 -10.58
CA GLY A 124 0.45 1.75 -10.47
C GLY A 124 0.59 0.93 -11.75
N SER A 125 0.45 -0.39 -11.67
CA SER A 125 0.70 -1.31 -12.79
C SER A 125 -0.21 -1.05 -13.99
N ASP A 126 -1.49 -0.77 -13.79
CA ASP A 126 -2.42 -0.45 -14.87
C ASP A 126 -2.04 0.85 -15.58
N SER A 127 -1.57 1.86 -14.84
CA SER A 127 -1.09 3.12 -15.42
C SER A 127 0.10 2.90 -16.36
N ILE A 128 1.02 2.02 -16.00
CA ILE A 128 2.18 1.65 -16.83
C ILE A 128 1.71 0.94 -18.09
N VAL A 129 0.81 -0.05 -17.97
CA VAL A 129 0.27 -0.80 -19.10
C VAL A 129 -0.47 0.14 -20.07
N ARG A 130 -1.29 1.05 -19.55
CA ARG A 130 -1.99 2.04 -20.38
C ARG A 130 -1.03 2.94 -21.14
N THR A 131 0.05 3.41 -20.52
CA THR A 131 1.07 4.23 -21.17
C THR A 131 1.78 3.47 -22.29
N LEU A 132 2.08 2.19 -22.09
CA LEU A 132 2.64 1.34 -23.14
C LEU A 132 1.67 1.14 -24.30
N MET A 133 0.39 0.89 -24.01
CA MET A 133 -0.66 0.75 -25.03
C MET A 133 -0.84 2.04 -25.83
N GLU A 134 -0.83 3.19 -25.19
CA GLU A 134 -0.89 4.50 -25.85
C GLU A 134 0.29 4.73 -26.78
N SER A 135 1.50 4.33 -26.36
CA SER A 135 2.70 4.42 -27.20
C SER A 135 2.62 3.54 -28.44
N LEU A 136 2.00 2.37 -28.35
CA LEU A 136 1.82 1.44 -29.47
C LEU A 136 0.67 1.83 -30.39
N ALA A 137 -0.39 2.42 -29.84
CA ALA A 137 -1.61 2.79 -30.56
C ALA A 137 -2.12 4.17 -30.11
N PRO A 138 -1.45 5.29 -30.50
CA PRO A 138 -1.74 6.64 -29.96
C PRO A 138 -3.17 7.14 -30.26
N LYS A 139 -3.86 6.55 -31.23
CA LYS A 139 -5.26 6.86 -31.60
C LYS A 139 -6.24 5.76 -31.13
N GLY A 140 -5.74 4.78 -30.40
CA GLY A 140 -6.52 3.68 -29.84
C GLY A 140 -7.34 4.12 -28.62
N VAL A 141 -8.29 3.28 -28.25
CA VAL A 141 -9.04 3.40 -26.99
C VAL A 141 -8.62 2.23 -26.09
N SER A 142 -8.13 2.56 -24.90
CA SER A 142 -7.87 1.54 -23.89
C SER A 142 -9.15 1.18 -23.16
N TYR A 143 -9.42 -0.10 -23.01
CA TYR A 143 -10.55 -0.63 -22.26
C TYR A 143 -10.04 -1.59 -21.20
N THR A 144 -10.38 -1.32 -19.92
CA THR A 144 -10.07 -2.19 -18.81
C THR A 144 -11.36 -2.75 -18.23
N ASN A 145 -11.49 -4.07 -18.22
CA ASN A 145 -12.63 -4.74 -17.62
C ASN A 145 -12.22 -5.31 -16.23
N PHE A 146 -12.78 -4.72 -15.19
CA PHE A 146 -12.68 -5.26 -13.84
C PHE A 146 -13.81 -6.26 -13.61
N GLY A 147 -13.48 -7.46 -13.14
CA GLY A 147 -14.45 -8.44 -12.73
C GLY A 147 -15.40 -7.93 -11.62
N PRO A 148 -16.47 -8.68 -11.30
CA PRO A 148 -17.39 -8.29 -10.24
C PRO A 148 -16.67 -8.26 -8.90
N GLY A 149 -16.93 -7.24 -8.08
CA GLY A 149 -16.32 -7.16 -6.78
C GLY A 149 -16.61 -5.86 -6.02
N ARG A 150 -16.19 -5.82 -4.78
CA ARG A 150 -16.30 -4.63 -3.93
C ARG A 150 -15.19 -3.65 -4.27
N SER A 151 -15.57 -2.42 -4.54
CA SER A 151 -14.61 -1.32 -4.64
C SER A 151 -14.44 -0.66 -3.27
N MET A 152 -13.31 -0.95 -2.62
CA MET A 152 -13.04 -0.42 -1.27
C MET A 152 -12.80 1.09 -1.31
N GLY A 153 -12.03 1.59 -2.26
CA GLY A 153 -11.76 3.03 -2.42
C GLY A 153 -13.02 3.83 -2.64
N HIS A 154 -13.88 3.42 -3.58
CA HIS A 154 -15.16 4.07 -3.84
C HIS A 154 -16.12 3.98 -2.64
N SER A 155 -16.16 2.85 -1.94
CA SER A 155 -16.96 2.71 -0.72
C SER A 155 -16.52 3.71 0.36
N VAL A 156 -15.23 3.89 0.56
CA VAL A 156 -14.66 4.87 1.51
C VAL A 156 -14.96 6.31 1.06
N ALA A 157 -14.85 6.61 -0.24
CA ALA A 157 -15.13 7.92 -0.77
C ALA A 157 -16.59 8.32 -0.56
N VAL A 158 -17.53 7.42 -0.82
CA VAL A 158 -18.96 7.68 -0.61
C VAL A 158 -19.29 7.83 0.88
N LYS A 159 -18.71 7.02 1.77
CA LYS A 159 -18.88 7.16 3.22
C LYS A 159 -18.35 8.49 3.77
N ALA A 160 -17.43 9.14 3.10
CA ALA A 160 -16.87 10.43 3.52
C ALA A 160 -17.75 11.63 3.17
N ILE A 161 -18.83 11.43 2.42
CA ILE A 161 -19.79 12.49 2.09
C ILE A 161 -20.65 12.80 3.32
N GLU A 162 -20.81 14.08 3.65
CA GLU A 162 -21.63 14.52 4.76
C GLU A 162 -23.08 14.01 4.61
N GLY A 163 -23.65 13.48 5.69
CA GLY A 163 -24.98 12.89 5.71
C GLY A 163 -25.04 11.40 5.29
N VAL A 164 -23.95 10.81 4.80
CA VAL A 164 -23.89 9.38 4.46
C VAL A 164 -23.46 8.58 5.70
N ARG A 165 -24.37 7.75 6.21
CA ARG A 165 -24.10 6.89 7.37
C ARG A 165 -23.25 5.69 7.02
N ASP A 166 -23.54 5.04 5.89
CA ASP A 166 -22.79 3.89 5.38
C ASP A 166 -22.97 3.76 3.86
N ALA A 167 -21.99 3.15 3.19
CA ALA A 167 -22.00 2.95 1.75
C ALA A 167 -21.16 1.74 1.35
N LEU A 168 -21.59 1.09 0.28
CA LEU A 168 -20.87 0.01 -0.38
C LEU A 168 -20.91 0.24 -1.90
N SER A 169 -19.75 0.34 -2.52
CA SER A 169 -19.63 0.34 -3.98
C SER A 169 -19.31 -1.07 -4.46
N VAL A 170 -20.05 -1.53 -5.45
CA VAL A 170 -19.87 -2.83 -6.09
C VAL A 170 -19.68 -2.60 -7.57
N THR A 171 -18.61 -3.17 -8.13
CA THR A 171 -18.40 -3.20 -9.58
C THR A 171 -19.24 -4.33 -10.18
N ILE A 172 -20.12 -3.98 -11.11
CA ILE A 172 -20.94 -4.91 -11.88
C ILE A 172 -20.49 -4.78 -13.33
N PRO A 173 -19.75 -5.76 -13.90
CA PRO A 173 -19.37 -5.73 -15.30
C PRO A 173 -20.62 -5.76 -16.16
N VAL A 174 -20.63 -4.93 -17.20
CA VAL A 174 -21.64 -4.98 -18.26
C VAL A 174 -21.04 -5.79 -19.39
N GLY A 175 -21.68 -6.93 -19.71
CA GLY A 175 -21.27 -7.81 -20.81
C GLY A 175 -21.63 -7.28 -22.18
#